data_4cf9e06957b6e4c4dfe920ebd7163517
#
_entry.id   4cf9e06957b6e4c4dfe920ebd7163517
#
_cell.length_a   1.000
_cell.length_b   1.000
_cell.length_c   1.000
_cell.angle_alpha   90.00
_cell.angle_beta   90.00
_cell.angle_gamma   90.00
#
_symmetry.space_group_name_H-M   'P 1'
#
loop_
_entity.id
_entity.type
_entity.pdbx_description
1 polymer ?
#
loop_
_entity_poly.entity_id
_entity_poly.type
_entity_poly.pdbx_seq_one_letter_code
_entity_poly.pdbx_strand_id
1 'polypeptide(L)'
;LNTGYEAVTIGQVEKYISDTALEQGWKPKKYSEKQTKFHVSIIGAGPAGLACAETLIRRGINCTVYDKYSEIGGLLTYGIPEFKLEKKVVLKRREILEELGVKFVLNCWVDDKKIKEIETASDAIFLGLGTYESIKGKYKGFDKDGVTQALPYLIKNTDYLMTDSDFEELNFKEQKVVVLGGGCGQKIFKTYK
;
A
#
# COMPACT_ATOMS: atom_id res chain seq x y z
N LEU A 1 2.53 -17.38 -19.98
CA LEU A 1 2.69 -18.81 -20.30
C LEU A 1 2.17 -19.02 -21.71
N ASN A 2 3.09 -19.10 -22.69
CA ASN A 2 2.71 -19.41 -24.07
C ASN A 2 2.74 -20.95 -24.23
N THR A 3 1.59 -21.57 -24.03
CA THR A 3 1.43 -23.03 -24.10
C THR A 3 0.99 -23.50 -25.51
N GLY A 4 0.99 -22.61 -26.52
CA GLY A 4 0.42 -22.88 -27.85
C GLY A 4 -1.12 -22.75 -27.91
N TYR A 5 -1.76 -22.47 -26.78
CA TYR A 5 -3.17 -22.12 -26.66
C TYR A 5 -3.30 -20.63 -26.37
N GLU A 6 -4.48 -20.06 -26.52
CA GLU A 6 -4.75 -18.67 -26.19
C GLU A 6 -4.43 -18.33 -24.73
N ALA A 7 -4.14 -17.05 -24.46
CA ALA A 7 -3.77 -16.57 -23.12
C ALA A 7 -4.89 -16.85 -22.11
N VAL A 8 -4.56 -17.54 -21.02
CA VAL A 8 -5.50 -17.79 -19.93
C VAL A 8 -5.62 -16.53 -19.07
N THR A 9 -6.85 -16.03 -18.89
CA THR A 9 -7.19 -14.82 -18.14
C THR A 9 -7.26 -15.08 -16.62
N ILE A 10 -6.18 -15.62 -16.03
CA ILE A 10 -6.13 -16.03 -14.61
C ILE A 10 -6.51 -14.85 -13.69
N GLY A 11 -5.94 -13.69 -13.88
CA GLY A 11 -6.21 -12.52 -13.03
C GLY A 11 -7.67 -12.05 -13.10
N GLN A 12 -8.35 -12.22 -14.25
CA GLN A 12 -9.78 -11.90 -14.38
C GLN A 12 -10.64 -12.90 -13.59
N VAL A 13 -10.27 -14.17 -13.62
CA VAL A 13 -10.96 -15.22 -12.87
C VAL A 13 -10.78 -15.01 -11.37
N GLU A 14 -9.55 -14.74 -10.91
CA GLU A 14 -9.26 -14.44 -9.50
C GLU A 14 -10.01 -13.19 -9.02
N LYS A 15 -10.04 -12.14 -9.85
CA LYS A 15 -10.81 -10.92 -9.55
C LYS A 15 -12.30 -11.25 -9.40
N TYR A 16 -12.90 -11.97 -10.34
CA TYR A 16 -14.31 -12.34 -10.29
C TYR A 16 -14.66 -13.14 -9.04
N ILE A 17 -13.82 -14.13 -8.68
CA ILE A 17 -14.02 -14.94 -7.47
C ILE A 17 -13.97 -14.04 -6.22
N SER A 18 -12.96 -13.17 -6.13
CA SER A 18 -12.77 -12.29 -4.97
C SER A 18 -13.89 -11.27 -4.85
N ASP A 19 -14.28 -10.61 -5.94
CA ASP A 19 -15.34 -9.61 -5.95
C ASP A 19 -16.67 -10.25 -5.54
N THR A 20 -17.03 -11.39 -6.16
CA THR A 20 -18.27 -12.12 -5.84
C THR A 20 -18.30 -12.58 -4.37
N ALA A 21 -17.17 -13.08 -3.87
CA ALA A 21 -17.08 -13.51 -2.47
C ALA A 21 -17.31 -12.33 -1.50
N LEU A 22 -16.69 -11.19 -1.78
CA LEU A 22 -16.82 -9.97 -0.96
C LEU A 22 -18.25 -9.40 -1.03
N GLU A 23 -18.88 -9.39 -2.21
CA GLU A 23 -20.28 -8.96 -2.41
C GLU A 23 -21.26 -9.86 -1.64
N GLN A 24 -20.97 -11.15 -1.56
CA GLN A 24 -21.74 -12.12 -0.76
C GLN A 24 -21.42 -12.07 0.74
N GLY A 25 -20.56 -11.14 1.18
CA GLY A 25 -20.20 -10.98 2.59
C GLY A 25 -19.26 -12.06 3.13
N TRP A 26 -18.52 -12.73 2.22
CA TRP A 26 -17.53 -13.71 2.66
C TRP A 26 -16.41 -13.05 3.48
N LYS A 27 -16.02 -13.74 4.56
CA LYS A 27 -14.93 -13.33 5.45
C LYS A 27 -13.99 -14.51 5.71
N PRO A 28 -12.67 -14.26 5.86
CA PRO A 28 -11.74 -15.31 6.24
C PRO A 28 -12.12 -15.93 7.60
N LYS A 29 -12.13 -17.25 7.68
CA LYS A 29 -12.39 -17.96 8.93
C LYS A 29 -11.17 -17.95 9.83
N LYS A 30 -11.36 -17.81 11.14
CA LYS A 30 -10.31 -18.05 12.13
C LYS A 30 -9.96 -19.55 12.13
N TYR A 31 -8.69 -19.85 12.26
CA TYR A 31 -8.21 -21.24 12.45
C TYR A 31 -8.25 -21.66 13.92
N SER A 32 -8.23 -20.69 14.83
CA SER A 32 -8.30 -20.90 16.27
C SER A 32 -9.22 -19.89 16.92
N GLU A 33 -10.14 -20.36 17.72
CA GLU A 33 -10.99 -19.53 18.58
C GLU A 33 -10.25 -19.12 19.87
N LYS A 34 -9.18 -19.85 20.24
CA LYS A 34 -8.36 -19.53 21.39
C LYS A 34 -7.35 -18.44 21.01
N GLN A 35 -7.43 -17.32 21.69
CA GLN A 35 -6.39 -16.31 21.60
C GLN A 35 -5.15 -16.74 22.42
N THR A 36 -3.99 -16.53 21.85
CA THR A 36 -2.72 -16.68 22.57
C THR A 36 -2.45 -15.43 23.40
N LYS A 37 -1.49 -15.53 24.33
CA LYS A 37 -0.98 -14.35 25.05
C LYS A 37 -0.02 -13.48 24.25
N PHE A 38 0.40 -13.97 23.09
CA PHE A 38 1.39 -13.29 22.26
C PHE A 38 0.79 -12.10 21.50
N HIS A 39 1.61 -11.06 21.38
CA HIS A 39 1.32 -9.86 20.62
C HIS A 39 2.43 -9.56 19.63
N VAL A 40 2.08 -9.35 18.37
CA VAL A 40 3.02 -9.00 17.30
C VAL A 40 2.71 -7.59 16.79
N SER A 41 3.73 -6.74 16.78
CA SER A 41 3.65 -5.42 16.12
C SER A 41 4.15 -5.53 14.68
N ILE A 42 3.40 -4.92 13.77
CA ILE A 42 3.68 -4.91 12.33
C ILE A 42 3.91 -3.47 11.91
N ILE A 43 5.07 -3.18 11.35
CA ILE A 43 5.41 -1.85 10.86
C ILE A 43 5.27 -1.82 9.35
N GLY A 44 4.26 -1.11 8.88
CA GLY A 44 3.84 -1.01 7.50
C GLY A 44 2.54 -1.75 7.21
N ALA A 45 1.50 -1.01 6.83
CA ALA A 45 0.19 -1.50 6.42
C ALA A 45 0.09 -1.77 4.90
N GLY A 46 1.21 -2.02 4.24
CA GLY A 46 1.24 -2.47 2.85
C GLY A 46 0.86 -3.95 2.71
N PRO A 47 0.86 -4.51 1.48
CA PRO A 47 0.45 -5.90 1.22
C PRO A 47 1.11 -6.94 2.13
N ALA A 48 2.42 -6.79 2.39
CA ALA A 48 3.16 -7.70 3.25
C ALA A 48 2.68 -7.66 4.70
N GLY A 49 2.52 -6.45 5.26
CA GLY A 49 2.03 -6.26 6.62
C GLY A 49 0.59 -6.76 6.80
N LEU A 50 -0.29 -6.48 5.83
CA LEU A 50 -1.68 -6.94 5.88
C LEU A 50 -1.79 -8.47 5.79
N ALA A 51 -0.97 -9.13 4.95
CA ALA A 51 -0.92 -10.58 4.86
C ALA A 51 -0.40 -11.21 6.16
N CYS A 52 0.60 -10.60 6.78
CA CYS A 52 1.11 -11.00 8.09
C CYS A 52 0.01 -10.86 9.16
N ALA A 53 -0.66 -9.71 9.22
CA ALA A 53 -1.72 -9.43 10.18
C ALA A 53 -2.86 -10.45 10.07
N GLU A 54 -3.36 -10.73 8.84
CA GLU A 54 -4.39 -11.74 8.63
C GLU A 54 -3.93 -13.12 9.10
N THR A 55 -2.72 -13.49 8.75
CA THR A 55 -2.17 -14.80 9.10
C THR A 55 -2.08 -14.99 10.61
N LEU A 56 -1.66 -13.97 11.33
CA LEU A 56 -1.52 -13.99 12.79
C LEU A 56 -2.89 -14.03 13.48
N ILE A 57 -3.77 -13.09 13.13
CA ILE A 57 -5.07 -12.98 13.80
C ILE A 57 -5.94 -14.23 13.58
N ARG A 58 -5.88 -14.85 12.40
CA ARG A 58 -6.58 -16.11 12.12
C ARG A 58 -6.04 -17.29 12.93
N ARG A 59 -4.80 -17.21 13.41
CA ARG A 59 -4.18 -18.20 14.31
C ARG A 59 -4.34 -17.86 15.81
N GLY A 60 -5.09 -16.82 16.14
CA GLY A 60 -5.33 -16.39 17.50
C GLY A 60 -4.17 -15.60 18.12
N ILE A 61 -3.27 -15.06 17.30
CA ILE A 61 -2.18 -14.18 17.76
C ILE A 61 -2.62 -12.73 17.53
N ASN A 62 -2.64 -11.95 18.61
CA ASN A 62 -3.00 -10.54 18.53
C ASN A 62 -1.93 -9.76 17.79
N CYS A 63 -2.34 -8.79 16.98
CA CYS A 63 -1.40 -7.92 16.29
C CYS A 63 -1.89 -6.46 16.21
N THR A 64 -0.93 -5.55 16.15
CA THR A 64 -1.14 -4.12 15.89
C THR A 64 -0.30 -3.71 14.69
N VAL A 65 -0.93 -3.08 13.72
CA VAL A 65 -0.28 -2.60 12.50
C VAL A 65 -0.10 -1.09 12.59
N TYR A 66 1.13 -0.63 12.45
CA TYR A 66 1.50 0.79 12.45
C TYR A 66 1.82 1.24 11.02
N ASP A 67 1.30 2.39 10.62
CA ASP A 67 1.66 2.98 9.34
C ASP A 67 1.70 4.51 9.42
N LYS A 68 2.61 5.11 8.65
CA LYS A 68 2.78 6.55 8.56
C LYS A 68 1.63 7.25 7.83
N TYR A 69 0.94 6.54 6.96
CA TYR A 69 -0.15 7.07 6.17
C TYR A 69 -1.48 7.04 6.94
N SER A 70 -2.44 7.80 6.44
CA SER A 70 -3.80 7.90 6.98
C SER A 70 -4.66 6.68 6.68
N GLU A 71 -4.24 5.84 5.71
CA GLU A 71 -4.98 4.64 5.31
C GLU A 71 -4.05 3.45 5.03
N ILE A 72 -4.60 2.24 5.13
CA ILE A 72 -3.87 1.00 4.83
C ILE A 72 -3.65 0.81 3.32
N GLY A 73 -2.89 -0.23 2.97
CA GLY A 73 -2.67 -0.67 1.59
C GLY A 73 -1.30 -0.30 1.03
N GLY A 74 -0.60 0.65 1.66
CA GLY A 74 0.71 1.10 1.18
C GLY A 74 0.63 1.53 -0.28
N LEU A 75 1.45 0.97 -1.18
CA LEU A 75 1.43 1.34 -2.60
C LEU A 75 0.17 0.87 -3.36
N LEU A 76 -0.64 -0.02 -2.84
CA LEU A 76 -1.96 -0.30 -3.41
C LEU A 76 -2.87 0.94 -3.32
N THR A 77 -2.78 1.66 -2.21
CA THR A 77 -3.53 2.90 -1.98
C THR A 77 -2.84 4.10 -2.60
N TYR A 78 -1.56 4.31 -2.30
CA TYR A 78 -0.85 5.55 -2.62
C TYR A 78 -0.06 5.51 -3.93
N GLY A 79 0.25 4.33 -4.46
CA GLY A 79 1.04 4.17 -5.70
C GLY A 79 0.22 3.78 -6.92
N ILE A 80 -0.96 3.19 -6.75
CA ILE A 80 -1.84 2.79 -7.84
C ILE A 80 -2.99 3.79 -7.96
N PRO A 81 -3.18 4.45 -9.12
CA PRO A 81 -4.30 5.36 -9.34
C PRO A 81 -5.65 4.66 -9.19
N GLU A 82 -6.67 5.41 -8.75
CA GLU A 82 -8.01 4.89 -8.46
C GLU A 82 -8.69 4.24 -9.67
N PHE A 83 -8.49 4.79 -10.88
CA PHE A 83 -9.03 4.20 -12.11
C PHE A 83 -8.47 2.80 -12.46
N LYS A 84 -7.38 2.37 -11.78
CA LYS A 84 -6.82 1.01 -11.89
C LYS A 84 -7.17 0.11 -10.72
N LEU A 85 -7.26 0.68 -9.52
CA LEU A 85 -7.65 -0.01 -8.29
C LEU A 85 -8.49 0.92 -7.43
N GLU A 86 -9.78 0.68 -7.41
CA GLU A 86 -10.72 1.45 -6.60
C GLU A 86 -10.38 1.34 -5.12
N LYS A 87 -10.26 2.47 -4.44
CA LYS A 87 -9.85 2.51 -3.01
C LYS A 87 -10.83 1.77 -2.11
N LYS A 88 -12.13 1.73 -2.49
CA LYS A 88 -13.14 0.96 -1.76
C LYS A 88 -12.76 -0.52 -1.55
N VAL A 89 -11.99 -1.13 -2.47
CA VAL A 89 -11.53 -2.52 -2.33
C VAL A 89 -10.55 -2.65 -1.16
N VAL A 90 -9.64 -1.68 -1.02
CA VAL A 90 -8.69 -1.64 0.09
C VAL A 90 -9.38 -1.33 1.41
N LEU A 91 -10.32 -0.38 1.41
CA LEU A 91 -11.13 -0.05 2.60
C LEU A 91 -11.94 -1.25 3.07
N LYS A 92 -12.54 -2.00 2.15
CA LYS A 92 -13.25 -3.24 2.49
C LYS A 92 -12.32 -4.27 3.15
N ARG A 93 -11.08 -4.34 2.71
CA ARG A 93 -10.06 -5.19 3.33
C ARG A 93 -9.74 -4.74 4.75
N ARG A 94 -9.70 -3.44 5.01
CA ARG A 94 -9.53 -2.88 6.36
C ARG A 94 -10.65 -3.31 7.28
N GLU A 95 -11.90 -3.11 6.87
CA GLU A 95 -13.08 -3.53 7.65
C GLU A 95 -13.02 -5.00 8.06
N ILE A 96 -12.70 -5.89 7.11
CA ILE A 96 -12.58 -7.33 7.37
C ILE A 96 -11.49 -7.62 8.41
N LEU A 97 -10.34 -6.98 8.33
CA LEU A 97 -9.22 -7.20 9.26
C LEU A 97 -9.54 -6.64 10.65
N GLU A 98 -10.19 -5.48 10.75
CA GLU A 98 -10.64 -4.90 12.00
C GLU A 98 -11.70 -5.78 12.69
N GLU A 99 -12.65 -6.32 11.93
CA GLU A 99 -13.64 -7.29 12.44
C GLU A 99 -12.99 -8.60 12.93
N LEU A 100 -11.90 -9.04 12.30
CA LEU A 100 -11.11 -10.17 12.80
C LEU A 100 -10.36 -9.87 14.09
N GLY A 101 -10.18 -8.58 14.43
CA GLY A 101 -9.53 -8.11 15.63
C GLY A 101 -8.13 -7.52 15.42
N VAL A 102 -7.71 -7.24 14.18
CA VAL A 102 -6.48 -6.50 13.90
C VAL A 102 -6.66 -5.05 14.33
N LYS A 103 -5.67 -4.50 15.05
CA LYS A 103 -5.63 -3.09 15.42
C LYS A 103 -4.75 -2.32 14.45
N PHE A 104 -5.23 -1.15 13.99
CA PHE A 104 -4.47 -0.23 13.16
C PHE A 104 -4.15 1.06 13.92
N VAL A 105 -2.90 1.50 13.83
CA VAL A 105 -2.40 2.78 14.34
C VAL A 105 -1.82 3.52 13.14
N LEU A 106 -2.67 4.28 12.48
CA LEU A 106 -2.36 5.05 11.27
C LEU A 106 -1.86 6.45 11.64
N ASN A 107 -1.34 7.20 10.65
CA ASN A 107 -0.67 8.49 10.88
C ASN A 107 0.46 8.39 11.92
N CYS A 108 1.10 7.24 12.01
CA CYS A 108 2.13 6.93 12.98
C CYS A 108 3.48 6.69 12.29
N TRP A 109 4.33 7.70 12.35
CA TRP A 109 5.73 7.54 11.95
C TRP A 109 6.48 6.80 13.06
N VAL A 110 7.07 5.66 12.71
CA VAL A 110 7.86 4.87 13.67
C VAL A 110 9.32 5.31 13.57
N ASP A 111 9.71 6.21 14.47
CA ASP A 111 11.08 6.67 14.66
C ASP A 111 11.82 5.83 15.71
N ASP A 112 13.06 6.21 16.03
CA ASP A 112 13.92 5.52 16.99
C ASP A 112 13.34 5.49 18.43
N LYS A 113 12.48 6.43 18.78
CA LYS A 113 11.79 6.43 20.07
C LYS A 113 10.61 5.48 20.03
N LYS A 114 9.81 5.60 18.97
CA LYS A 114 8.59 4.79 18.81
C LYS A 114 8.90 3.30 18.65
N ILE A 115 10.00 2.95 17.96
CA ILE A 115 10.39 1.54 17.81
C ILE A 115 10.73 0.90 19.16
N LYS A 116 11.39 1.61 20.08
CA LYS A 116 11.70 1.13 21.44
C LYS A 116 10.44 0.90 22.29
N GLU A 117 9.45 1.78 22.15
CA GLU A 117 8.13 1.59 22.79
C GLU A 117 7.46 0.32 22.27
N ILE A 118 7.49 0.12 20.96
CA ILE A 118 6.91 -1.06 20.29
C ILE A 118 7.65 -2.34 20.70
N GLU A 119 8.97 -2.33 20.75
CA GLU A 119 9.79 -3.46 21.21
C GLU A 119 9.42 -3.91 22.62
N THR A 120 9.20 -2.95 23.52
CA THR A 120 8.83 -3.25 24.91
C THR A 120 7.40 -3.83 25.02
N ALA A 121 6.52 -3.45 24.10
CA ALA A 121 5.10 -3.82 24.14
C ALA A 121 4.77 -5.07 23.30
N SER A 122 5.75 -5.71 22.66
CA SER A 122 5.53 -6.78 21.70
C SER A 122 6.45 -7.96 21.92
N ASP A 123 5.95 -9.18 21.67
CA ASP A 123 6.75 -10.39 21.68
C ASP A 123 7.59 -10.54 20.39
N ALA A 124 7.13 -9.92 19.29
CA ALA A 124 7.86 -9.88 18.02
C ALA A 124 7.45 -8.67 17.19
N ILE A 125 8.32 -8.26 16.27
CA ILE A 125 8.07 -7.19 15.32
C ILE A 125 8.26 -7.71 13.90
N PHE A 126 7.29 -7.42 13.03
CA PHE A 126 7.39 -7.66 11.59
C PHE A 126 7.60 -6.33 10.85
N LEU A 127 8.63 -6.27 10.00
CA LEU A 127 8.94 -5.11 9.20
C LEU A 127 8.42 -5.27 7.77
N GLY A 128 7.34 -4.58 7.45
CA GLY A 128 6.71 -4.55 6.12
C GLY A 128 6.84 -3.18 5.44
N LEU A 129 8.03 -2.57 5.49
CA LEU A 129 8.28 -1.15 5.18
C LEU A 129 8.15 -0.80 3.70
N GLY A 130 8.15 -1.79 2.80
CA GLY A 130 8.15 -1.56 1.36
C GLY A 130 9.46 -1.00 0.81
N THR A 131 9.44 -0.59 -0.45
CA THR A 131 10.59 -0.04 -1.17
C THR A 131 10.23 1.33 -1.73
N TYR A 132 10.60 2.38 -1.03
CA TYR A 132 10.32 3.78 -1.40
C TYR A 132 11.52 4.47 -2.03
N GLU A 133 12.69 3.87 -1.96
CA GLU A 133 13.88 4.42 -2.59
C GLU A 133 13.86 4.16 -4.10
N SER A 134 13.90 5.25 -4.86
CA SER A 134 13.84 5.15 -6.33
C SER A 134 15.22 4.91 -6.90
N ILE A 135 15.33 4.00 -7.86
CA ILE A 135 16.54 3.81 -8.64
C ILE A 135 16.72 5.04 -9.53
N LYS A 136 17.80 5.79 -9.28
CA LYS A 136 18.16 6.94 -10.10
C LYS A 136 18.50 6.49 -11.53
N GLY A 137 17.85 7.08 -12.53
CA GLY A 137 18.18 6.83 -13.94
C GLY A 137 19.54 7.39 -14.30
N LYS A 138 20.18 6.77 -15.28
CA LYS A 138 21.47 7.23 -15.84
C LYS A 138 21.28 8.15 -17.06
N TYR A 139 20.23 8.98 -17.06
CA TYR A 139 19.94 9.89 -18.18
C TYR A 139 20.63 11.24 -17.94
N LYS A 140 21.16 11.85 -19.00
CA LYS A 140 21.69 13.21 -18.95
C LYS A 140 20.56 14.17 -18.59
N GLY A 141 20.78 14.98 -17.55
CA GLY A 141 19.78 15.95 -17.08
C GLY A 141 18.76 15.39 -16.08
N PHE A 142 19.02 14.21 -15.52
CA PHE A 142 18.17 13.59 -14.50
C PHE A 142 18.03 14.42 -13.21
N ASP A 143 19.03 15.21 -12.92
CA ASP A 143 19.22 16.07 -11.74
C ASP A 143 18.79 17.52 -11.97
N LYS A 144 18.20 17.81 -13.15
CA LYS A 144 17.74 19.17 -13.47
C LYS A 144 16.40 19.49 -12.79
N ASP A 145 16.20 20.77 -12.57
CA ASP A 145 14.91 21.30 -12.12
C ASP A 145 13.78 20.90 -13.07
N GLY A 146 12.62 20.60 -12.51
CA GLY A 146 11.46 20.13 -13.29
C GLY A 146 11.46 18.62 -13.59
N VAL A 147 12.48 17.87 -13.14
CA VAL A 147 12.48 16.40 -13.21
C VAL A 147 11.93 15.83 -11.90
N THR A 148 10.77 15.19 -11.97
CA THR A 148 10.09 14.60 -10.81
C THR A 148 9.99 13.08 -10.97
N GLN A 149 10.17 12.35 -9.89
CA GLN A 149 9.95 10.91 -9.86
C GLN A 149 8.45 10.62 -9.77
N ALA A 150 8.00 9.57 -10.47
CA ALA A 150 6.58 9.24 -10.53
C ALA A 150 6.01 8.82 -9.17
N LEU A 151 6.76 8.06 -8.37
CA LEU A 151 6.23 7.55 -7.10
C LEU A 151 5.90 8.66 -6.09
N PRO A 152 6.77 9.64 -5.79
CA PRO A 152 6.42 10.79 -4.96
C PRO A 152 5.20 11.57 -5.49
N TYR A 153 5.12 11.75 -6.80
CA TYR A 153 3.96 12.38 -7.44
C TYR A 153 2.66 11.59 -7.18
N LEU A 154 2.68 10.28 -7.41
CA LEU A 154 1.50 9.43 -7.21
C LEU A 154 1.04 9.42 -5.75
N ILE A 155 1.99 9.36 -4.82
CA ILE A 155 1.68 9.41 -3.38
C ILE A 155 1.03 10.73 -3.01
N LYS A 156 1.64 11.87 -3.37
CA LYS A 156 1.07 13.19 -3.09
C LYS A 156 -0.29 13.40 -3.75
N ASN A 157 -0.43 12.97 -5.02
CA ASN A 157 -1.71 13.09 -5.72
C ASN A 157 -2.83 12.27 -5.05
N THR A 158 -2.51 11.06 -4.59
CA THR A 158 -3.49 10.24 -3.88
C THR A 158 -3.85 10.85 -2.51
N ASP A 159 -2.85 11.33 -1.79
CA ASP A 159 -3.05 11.98 -0.49
C ASP A 159 -3.93 13.23 -0.64
N TYR A 160 -3.66 14.08 -1.64
CA TYR A 160 -4.52 15.21 -1.99
C TYR A 160 -5.97 14.80 -2.26
N LEU A 161 -6.18 13.75 -3.07
CA LEU A 161 -7.53 13.28 -3.40
C LEU A 161 -8.28 12.66 -2.23
N MET A 162 -7.56 12.17 -1.21
CA MET A 162 -8.17 11.54 -0.03
C MET A 162 -8.36 12.49 1.15
N THR A 163 -7.54 13.54 1.25
CA THR A 163 -7.46 14.38 2.46
C THR A 163 -7.59 15.87 2.19
N ASP A 164 -7.77 16.29 0.94
CA ASP A 164 -7.70 17.70 0.49
C ASP A 164 -6.39 18.40 0.91
N SER A 165 -5.29 17.63 1.02
CA SER A 165 -3.97 18.17 1.33
C SER A 165 -3.44 19.06 0.22
N ASP A 166 -2.42 19.88 0.52
CA ASP A 166 -1.80 20.77 -0.46
C ASP A 166 -1.06 19.99 -1.56
N PHE A 167 -1.32 20.33 -2.83
CA PHE A 167 -0.76 19.70 -4.02
C PHE A 167 -0.02 20.69 -4.95
N GLU A 168 0.14 21.96 -4.56
CA GLU A 168 0.65 23.01 -5.44
C GLU A 168 2.03 22.71 -6.04
N GLU A 169 2.97 22.16 -5.28
CA GLU A 169 4.32 21.85 -5.75
C GLU A 169 4.39 20.85 -6.92
N LEU A 170 3.40 19.97 -7.07
CA LEU A 170 3.34 18.94 -8.10
C LEU A 170 2.14 19.10 -9.03
N ASN A 171 1.56 20.30 -9.08
CA ASN A 171 0.46 20.61 -9.98
C ASN A 171 1.01 20.89 -11.40
N PHE A 172 0.74 19.97 -12.32
CA PHE A 172 1.14 20.09 -13.74
C PHE A 172 0.04 20.62 -14.64
N LYS A 173 -1.04 21.19 -14.08
CA LYS A 173 -2.14 21.78 -14.87
C LYS A 173 -1.59 22.84 -15.83
N GLU A 174 -2.05 22.79 -17.09
CA GLU A 174 -1.65 23.70 -18.18
C GLU A 174 -0.17 23.62 -18.57
N GLN A 175 0.55 22.60 -18.13
CA GLN A 175 1.96 22.40 -18.45
C GLN A 175 2.14 21.27 -19.47
N LYS A 176 3.17 21.39 -20.30
CA LYS A 176 3.59 20.26 -21.14
C LYS A 176 4.45 19.33 -20.31
N VAL A 177 4.02 18.08 -20.20
CA VAL A 177 4.70 17.06 -19.40
C VAL A 177 5.17 15.93 -20.30
N VAL A 178 6.39 15.47 -20.09
CA VAL A 178 6.94 14.28 -20.74
C VAL A 178 7.13 13.20 -19.68
N VAL A 179 6.57 12.02 -19.94
CA VAL A 179 6.72 10.85 -19.05
C VAL A 179 7.72 9.89 -19.68
N LEU A 180 8.80 9.59 -18.97
CA LEU A 180 9.78 8.60 -19.40
C LEU A 180 9.55 7.26 -18.69
N GLY A 181 9.34 6.22 -19.50
CA GLY A 181 9.10 4.87 -19.04
C GLY A 181 7.63 4.48 -19.09
N GLY A 182 7.36 3.19 -19.14
CA GLY A 182 6.02 2.57 -19.21
C GLY A 182 5.80 1.49 -18.16
N GLY A 183 6.71 1.30 -17.21
CA GLY A 183 6.65 0.33 -16.12
C GLY A 183 6.64 1.01 -14.75
N CYS A 184 6.90 0.25 -13.70
CA CYS A 184 6.89 0.72 -12.31
C CYS A 184 7.94 1.79 -11.94
N GLY A 185 8.83 2.16 -12.85
CA GLY A 185 9.90 3.15 -12.65
C GLY A 185 9.74 4.43 -13.46
N GLN A 186 8.53 4.85 -13.73
CA GLN A 186 8.22 6.04 -14.53
C GLN A 186 8.79 7.33 -13.93
N LYS A 187 9.18 8.26 -14.80
CA LYS A 187 9.60 9.61 -14.46
C LYS A 187 8.77 10.63 -15.21
N ILE A 188 8.42 11.68 -14.53
CA ILE A 188 7.67 12.80 -15.06
C ILE A 188 8.64 13.96 -15.26
N PHE A 189 8.68 14.51 -16.45
CA PHE A 189 9.48 15.69 -16.77
C PHE A 189 8.55 16.85 -17.10
N LYS A 190 8.82 17.98 -16.48
CA LYS A 190 8.25 19.27 -16.85
C LYS A 190 9.05 19.84 -18.01
N THR A 191 8.42 20.12 -19.15
CA THR A 191 9.08 20.83 -20.23
C THR A 191 8.85 22.33 -20.06
N TYR A 192 9.92 23.09 -19.91
CA TYR A 192 9.89 24.55 -20.05
C TYR A 192 9.91 24.88 -21.55
N LYS A 193 9.11 25.86 -21.97
CA LYS A 193 9.23 26.49 -23.28
C LYS A 193 10.44 27.41 -23.29
#